data_0a752bffb26ead39f0119530d5b9c259
#
_entry.id   0a752bffb26ead39f0119530d5b9c259
#
_cell.length_a   1.000
_cell.length_b   1.000
_cell.length_c   1.000
_cell.angle_alpha   90.00
_cell.angle_beta   90.00
_cell.angle_gamma   90.00
#
_symmetry.space_group_name_H-M   'P 1'
#
loop_
_entity.id
_entity.type
_entity.pdbx_description
1 polymer ?
#
loop_
_entity_poly.entity_id
_entity_poly.type
_entity_poly.pdbx_seq_one_letter_code
_entity_poly.pdbx_strand_id
1 'polypeptide(L)'
;VEDDDVSNREGLSAKMFFRELYGSEFVRKADNAINSALNYGYAILRSAVSKSLVSYGFNCALGIHHMGEFNAYNLSDDFMEPFRPIVDYWVDANHTDLCEDLTMNNKLGLINLLNQCALCGGKKVKIRYAISLLVKSFVSCIENSVADGLLLPEIIPFDEAE
;
A
#
# COMPACT_ATOMS: atom_id res chain seq x y z
N VAL A 1 7.33 4.47 -16.42
CA VAL A 1 6.04 5.17 -16.63
C VAL A 1 6.40 6.62 -16.96
N GLU A 2 5.78 7.18 -17.99
CA GLU A 2 5.97 8.58 -18.38
C GLU A 2 5.21 9.47 -17.39
N ASP A 3 5.66 10.72 -17.22
CA ASP A 3 4.93 11.70 -16.44
C ASP A 3 3.47 11.78 -16.96
N ASP A 4 2.50 11.76 -16.05
CA ASP A 4 1.05 11.73 -16.31
C ASP A 4 0.47 10.39 -16.85
N ASP A 5 1.28 9.34 -17.03
CA ASP A 5 0.89 8.01 -17.53
C ASP A 5 -0.16 8.00 -18.68
N VAL A 6 0.02 8.89 -19.66
CA VAL A 6 -0.91 9.10 -20.81
C VAL A 6 -1.20 7.77 -21.54
N SER A 7 -0.26 6.82 -21.53
CA SER A 7 -0.39 5.49 -22.13
C SER A 7 -1.04 4.46 -21.21
N ASN A 8 -1.46 4.83 -19.99
CA ASN A 8 -2.05 3.94 -18.97
C ASN A 8 -1.21 2.67 -18.72
N ARG A 9 0.10 2.82 -18.67
CA ARG A 9 1.05 1.71 -18.44
C ARG A 9 0.94 1.15 -17.05
N GLU A 10 0.64 2.00 -16.06
CA GLU A 10 0.41 1.58 -14.70
C GLU A 10 -0.78 0.62 -14.60
N GLY A 11 -1.91 0.98 -15.19
CA GLY A 11 -3.10 0.12 -15.25
C GLY A 11 -2.85 -1.19 -16.02
N LEU A 12 -2.05 -1.15 -17.11
CA LEU A 12 -1.66 -2.33 -17.84
C LEU A 12 -0.74 -3.25 -17.03
N SER A 13 0.27 -2.68 -16.35
CA SER A 13 1.19 -3.42 -15.48
C SER A 13 0.45 -4.07 -14.32
N ALA A 14 -0.46 -3.35 -13.67
CA ALA A 14 -1.30 -3.89 -12.61
C ALA A 14 -2.17 -5.05 -13.11
N LYS A 15 -2.76 -4.93 -14.31
CA LYS A 15 -3.54 -6.01 -14.93
C LYS A 15 -2.70 -7.25 -15.20
N MET A 16 -1.48 -7.08 -15.71
CA MET A 16 -0.57 -8.20 -15.96
C MET A 16 -0.15 -8.86 -14.64
N PHE A 17 0.22 -8.08 -13.64
CA PHE A 17 0.61 -8.55 -12.32
C PHE A 17 -0.49 -9.41 -11.67
N PHE A 18 -1.71 -8.92 -11.60
CA PHE A 18 -2.80 -9.67 -10.98
C PHE A 18 -3.22 -10.90 -11.79
N ARG A 19 -3.05 -10.89 -13.12
CA ARG A 19 -3.29 -12.08 -13.94
C ARG A 19 -2.23 -13.16 -13.79
N GLU A 20 -0.99 -12.75 -13.52
CA GLU A 20 0.09 -13.70 -13.22
C GLU A 20 -0.17 -14.39 -11.87
N LEU A 21 -0.63 -13.64 -10.86
CA LEU A 21 -0.92 -14.18 -9.52
C LEU A 21 -2.19 -15.05 -9.49
N TYR A 22 -3.27 -14.60 -10.12
CA TYR A 22 -4.61 -15.18 -9.94
C TYR A 22 -5.23 -15.77 -11.21
N GLY A 23 -4.46 -15.86 -12.30
CA GLY A 23 -4.87 -16.44 -13.57
C GLY A 23 -5.40 -15.42 -14.58
N SER A 24 -5.40 -15.82 -15.87
CA SER A 24 -5.73 -14.96 -17.02
C SER A 24 -7.12 -14.32 -16.95
N GLU A 25 -8.07 -15.02 -16.31
CA GLU A 25 -9.47 -14.60 -16.18
C GLU A 25 -9.70 -13.63 -15.00
N PHE A 26 -8.67 -13.35 -14.19
CA PHE A 26 -8.81 -12.46 -13.06
C PHE A 26 -9.14 -11.03 -13.50
N VAL A 27 -10.19 -10.47 -12.89
CA VAL A 27 -10.64 -9.09 -13.11
C VAL A 27 -10.63 -8.34 -11.77
N ARG A 28 -9.75 -7.33 -11.64
CA ARG A 28 -9.54 -6.54 -10.39
C ARG A 28 -10.81 -5.84 -9.87
N LYS A 29 -11.81 -5.65 -10.70
CA LYS A 29 -13.10 -5.00 -10.32
C LYS A 29 -14.25 -6.00 -10.15
N ALA A 30 -14.00 -7.30 -10.30
CA ALA A 30 -15.03 -8.33 -10.08
C ALA A 30 -15.36 -8.43 -8.59
N ASP A 31 -16.62 -8.78 -8.31
CA ASP A 31 -17.08 -9.06 -6.95
C ASP A 31 -16.67 -10.49 -6.57
N ASN A 32 -15.58 -10.61 -5.86
CA ASN A 32 -15.05 -11.87 -5.34
C ASN A 32 -14.21 -11.64 -4.08
N ALA A 33 -13.94 -12.71 -3.34
CA ALA A 33 -13.25 -12.68 -2.06
C ALA A 33 -11.82 -12.14 -2.16
N ILE A 34 -11.09 -12.45 -3.24
CA ILE A 34 -9.73 -11.94 -3.48
C ILE A 34 -9.74 -10.41 -3.59
N ASN A 35 -10.62 -9.86 -4.44
CA ASN A 35 -10.77 -8.42 -4.57
C ASN A 35 -11.24 -7.74 -3.28
N SER A 36 -12.13 -8.40 -2.54
CA SER A 36 -12.59 -7.92 -1.23
C SER A 36 -11.44 -7.87 -0.23
N ALA A 37 -10.56 -8.89 -0.22
CA ALA A 37 -9.35 -8.92 0.63
C ALA A 37 -8.36 -7.81 0.26
N LEU A 38 -8.05 -7.65 -1.02
CA LEU A 38 -7.20 -6.58 -1.53
C LEU A 38 -7.74 -5.21 -1.15
N ASN A 39 -9.03 -4.96 -1.41
CA ASN A 39 -9.68 -3.68 -1.08
C ASN A 39 -9.65 -3.39 0.42
N TYR A 40 -9.93 -4.40 1.25
CA TYR A 40 -9.92 -4.27 2.70
C TYR A 40 -8.50 -3.98 3.23
N GLY A 41 -7.50 -4.73 2.76
CA GLY A 41 -6.10 -4.52 3.14
C GLY A 41 -5.58 -3.13 2.74
N TYR A 42 -5.87 -2.68 1.51
CA TYR A 42 -5.49 -1.34 1.07
C TYR A 42 -6.21 -0.24 1.86
N ALA A 43 -7.47 -0.44 2.24
CA ALA A 43 -8.19 0.52 3.09
C ALA A 43 -7.54 0.65 4.48
N ILE A 44 -7.04 -0.45 5.05
CA ILE A 44 -6.29 -0.45 6.32
C ILE A 44 -4.98 0.34 6.17
N LEU A 45 -4.19 0.06 5.12
CA LEU A 45 -2.95 0.79 4.84
C LEU A 45 -3.21 2.29 4.65
N ARG A 46 -4.18 2.63 3.79
CA ARG A 46 -4.56 4.03 3.54
C ARG A 46 -4.96 4.74 4.82
N SER A 47 -5.73 4.08 5.68
CA SER A 47 -6.14 4.64 6.97
C SER A 47 -4.94 4.91 7.89
N ALA A 48 -3.99 3.97 7.97
CA ALA A 48 -2.78 4.13 8.78
C ALA A 48 -1.87 5.25 8.25
N VAL A 49 -1.71 5.34 6.93
CA VAL A 49 -0.97 6.41 6.25
C VAL A 49 -1.63 7.75 6.47
N SER A 50 -2.95 7.86 6.23
CA SER A 50 -3.72 9.10 6.44
C SER A 50 -3.57 9.61 7.87
N LYS A 51 -3.68 8.71 8.86
CA LYS A 51 -3.48 9.05 10.26
C LYS A 51 -2.09 9.64 10.51
N SER A 52 -1.05 9.06 9.92
CA SER A 52 0.31 9.55 10.04
C SER A 52 0.46 10.92 9.37
N LEU A 53 0.01 11.09 8.13
CA LEU A 53 0.07 12.37 7.41
C LEU A 53 -0.64 13.49 8.14
N VAL A 54 -1.87 13.25 8.61
CA VAL A 54 -2.66 14.25 9.36
C VAL A 54 -1.97 14.62 10.67
N SER A 55 -1.29 13.68 11.34
CA SER A 55 -0.55 13.96 12.58
C SER A 55 0.62 14.94 12.38
N TYR A 56 1.12 15.07 11.14
CA TYR A 56 2.13 16.06 10.75
C TYR A 56 1.53 17.30 10.08
N GLY A 57 0.19 17.43 10.03
CA GLY A 57 -0.50 18.60 9.51
C GLY A 57 -0.75 18.58 7.99
N PHE A 58 -0.50 17.47 7.30
CA PHE A 58 -0.76 17.37 5.85
C PHE A 58 -2.25 17.26 5.56
N ASN A 59 -2.66 17.88 4.45
CA ASN A 59 -3.97 17.66 3.85
C ASN A 59 -3.90 16.49 2.87
N CYS A 60 -4.56 15.38 3.21
CA CYS A 60 -4.53 14.16 2.40
C CYS A 60 -5.15 14.31 1.00
N ALA A 61 -5.95 15.34 0.75
CA ALA A 61 -6.53 15.60 -0.58
C ALA A 61 -5.50 16.14 -1.60
N LEU A 62 -4.38 16.71 -1.12
CA LEU A 62 -3.34 17.29 -1.97
C LEU A 62 -2.26 16.27 -2.26
N GLY A 63 -2.45 15.46 -3.30
CA GLY A 63 -1.48 14.45 -3.72
C GLY A 63 -0.28 15.02 -4.49
N ILE A 64 0.73 14.19 -4.68
CA ILE A 64 1.93 14.47 -5.48
C ILE A 64 1.73 13.91 -6.90
N HIS A 65 1.32 12.65 -7.00
CA HIS A 65 1.03 11.93 -8.24
C HIS A 65 -0.49 11.76 -8.45
N HIS A 66 -1.22 11.32 -7.41
CA HIS A 66 -2.67 11.23 -7.47
C HIS A 66 -3.29 12.62 -7.36
N MET A 67 -4.03 13.02 -8.40
CA MET A 67 -4.65 14.35 -8.49
C MET A 67 -6.16 14.27 -8.81
N GLY A 68 -6.84 13.24 -8.31
CA GLY A 68 -8.28 13.09 -8.49
C GLY A 68 -9.06 14.19 -7.77
N GLU A 69 -9.84 15.01 -8.50
CA GLU A 69 -10.60 16.15 -7.97
C GLU A 69 -11.53 15.76 -6.80
N PHE A 70 -12.12 14.58 -6.87
CA PHE A 70 -13.06 14.07 -5.85
C PHE A 70 -12.43 13.10 -4.86
N ASN A 71 -11.11 12.86 -4.93
CA ASN A 71 -10.41 11.96 -4.03
C ASN A 71 -9.86 12.72 -2.81
N ALA A 72 -10.47 12.50 -1.65
CA ALA A 72 -10.00 13.09 -0.39
C ALA A 72 -8.69 12.48 0.13
N TYR A 73 -8.13 11.45 -0.54
CA TYR A 73 -7.00 10.64 -0.09
C TYR A 73 -5.82 10.63 -1.07
N ASN A 74 -5.74 11.57 -2.02
CA ASN A 74 -4.69 11.60 -3.03
C ASN A 74 -3.28 11.40 -2.45
N LEU A 75 -2.89 12.17 -1.42
CA LEU A 75 -1.59 12.06 -0.78
C LEU A 75 -1.44 10.74 0.00
N SER A 76 -2.53 10.26 0.59
CA SER A 76 -2.50 8.97 1.28
C SER A 76 -2.33 7.81 0.32
N ASP A 77 -2.91 7.91 -0.88
CA ASP A 77 -2.75 6.93 -1.95
C ASP A 77 -1.30 6.95 -2.46
N ASP A 78 -0.68 8.13 -2.66
CA ASP A 78 0.74 8.25 -2.99
C ASP A 78 1.64 7.56 -1.95
N PHE A 79 1.40 7.83 -0.67
CA PHE A 79 2.23 7.32 0.42
C PHE A 79 1.98 5.86 0.78
N MET A 80 0.86 5.28 0.40
CA MET A 80 0.61 3.86 0.64
C MET A 80 1.21 2.95 -0.44
N GLU A 81 1.53 3.47 -1.64
CA GLU A 81 2.08 2.67 -2.75
C GLU A 81 3.26 1.78 -2.33
N PRO A 82 4.29 2.27 -1.61
CA PRO A 82 5.42 1.44 -1.21
C PRO A 82 5.05 0.30 -0.24
N PHE A 83 3.88 0.36 0.38
CA PHE A 83 3.40 -0.66 1.33
C PHE A 83 2.40 -1.64 0.72
N ARG A 84 1.86 -1.37 -0.47
CA ARG A 84 0.86 -2.25 -1.12
C ARG A 84 1.31 -3.70 -1.25
N PRO A 85 2.58 -3.98 -1.60
CA PRO A 85 3.04 -5.36 -1.75
C PRO A 85 2.81 -6.26 -0.53
N ILE A 86 2.74 -5.70 0.69
CA ILE A 86 2.47 -6.54 1.88
C ILE A 86 1.05 -7.12 1.87
N VAL A 87 0.08 -6.37 1.34
CA VAL A 87 -1.30 -6.85 1.16
C VAL A 87 -1.33 -7.89 0.06
N ASP A 88 -0.63 -7.64 -1.06
CA ASP A 88 -0.57 -8.55 -2.20
C ASP A 88 0.02 -9.89 -1.78
N TYR A 89 1.15 -9.91 -1.05
CA TYR A 89 1.75 -11.12 -0.48
C TYR A 89 0.81 -11.88 0.46
N TRP A 90 0.10 -11.15 1.33
CA TRP A 90 -0.85 -11.79 2.24
C TRP A 90 -2.00 -12.44 1.50
N VAL A 91 -2.57 -11.73 0.53
CA VAL A 91 -3.70 -12.24 -0.27
C VAL A 91 -3.26 -13.43 -1.11
N ASP A 92 -2.07 -13.38 -1.71
CA ASP A 92 -1.52 -14.50 -2.48
C ASP A 92 -1.30 -15.72 -1.58
N ALA A 93 -0.69 -15.56 -0.40
CA ALA A 93 -0.45 -16.63 0.55
C ALA A 93 -1.74 -17.28 1.10
N ASN A 94 -2.86 -16.54 1.11
CA ASN A 94 -4.14 -16.99 1.67
C ASN A 94 -5.24 -17.18 0.61
N HIS A 95 -4.91 -17.10 -0.69
CA HIS A 95 -5.92 -17.06 -1.75
C HIS A 95 -6.80 -18.33 -1.80
N THR A 96 -6.28 -19.50 -1.38
CA THR A 96 -7.04 -20.75 -1.30
C THR A 96 -8.15 -20.72 -0.24
N ASP A 97 -8.00 -19.90 0.80
CA ASP A 97 -8.96 -19.74 1.89
C ASP A 97 -9.98 -18.61 1.61
N LEU A 98 -9.76 -17.85 0.53
CA LEU A 98 -10.62 -16.75 0.09
C LEU A 98 -11.65 -17.24 -0.94
N CYS A 99 -12.57 -18.14 -0.52
CA CYS A 99 -13.46 -18.83 -1.46
C CYS A 99 -14.79 -18.10 -1.70
N GLU A 100 -15.39 -17.47 -0.69
CA GLU A 100 -16.70 -16.81 -0.78
C GLU A 100 -16.63 -15.37 -0.25
N ASP A 101 -16.78 -15.20 1.06
CA ASP A 101 -16.72 -13.90 1.73
C ASP A 101 -15.52 -13.79 2.65
N LEU A 102 -15.10 -12.54 2.94
CA LEU A 102 -14.07 -12.26 3.94
C LEU A 102 -14.56 -12.65 5.34
N THR A 103 -13.98 -13.72 5.88
CA THR A 103 -14.21 -14.15 7.25
C THR A 103 -13.62 -13.17 8.26
N MET A 104 -14.04 -13.29 9.55
CA MET A 104 -13.42 -12.50 10.62
C MET A 104 -11.92 -12.78 10.74
N ASN A 105 -11.49 -14.02 10.56
CA ASN A 105 -10.07 -14.40 10.61
C ASN A 105 -9.27 -13.72 9.48
N ASN A 106 -9.81 -13.69 8.27
CA ASN A 106 -9.17 -12.98 7.14
C ASN A 106 -9.03 -11.48 7.45
N LYS A 107 -10.09 -10.85 8.00
CA LYS A 107 -10.05 -9.43 8.39
C LYS A 107 -9.01 -9.16 9.48
N LEU A 108 -8.92 -10.02 10.49
CA LEU A 108 -7.90 -9.91 11.54
C LEU A 108 -6.48 -10.11 11.00
N GLY A 109 -6.27 -11.06 10.07
CA GLY A 109 -5.01 -11.26 9.38
C GLY A 109 -4.56 -10.00 8.64
N LEU A 110 -5.46 -9.40 7.85
CA LEU A 110 -5.20 -8.15 7.12
C LEU A 110 -4.90 -6.97 8.06
N ILE A 111 -5.64 -6.82 9.17
CA ILE A 111 -5.34 -5.80 10.19
C ILE A 111 -3.96 -6.02 10.79
N ASN A 112 -3.56 -7.28 11.02
CA ASN A 112 -2.28 -7.62 11.62
C ASN A 112 -1.08 -7.31 10.71
N LEU A 113 -1.28 -7.04 9.42
CA LEU A 113 -0.22 -6.59 8.51
C LEU A 113 0.51 -5.34 9.02
N LEU A 114 -0.16 -4.46 9.73
CA LEU A 114 0.49 -3.30 10.37
C LEU A 114 1.51 -3.68 11.45
N ASN A 115 1.48 -4.91 11.93
CA ASN A 115 2.44 -5.46 12.91
C ASN A 115 3.56 -6.26 12.25
N GLN A 116 3.46 -6.59 10.96
CA GLN A 116 4.52 -7.21 10.20
C GLN A 116 5.71 -6.27 10.05
N CYS A 117 6.87 -6.83 9.67
CA CYS A 117 8.11 -6.07 9.54
C CYS A 117 8.39 -5.70 8.08
N ALA A 118 9.08 -4.58 7.93
CA ALA A 118 9.74 -4.14 6.70
C ALA A 118 11.13 -3.63 7.03
N LEU A 119 12.01 -3.52 6.05
CA LEU A 119 13.27 -2.79 6.21
C LEU A 119 13.03 -1.31 5.89
N CYS A 120 13.51 -0.43 6.74
CA CYS A 120 13.46 1.01 6.53
C CYS A 120 14.76 1.63 7.02
N GLY A 121 15.52 2.24 6.10
CA GLY A 121 16.86 2.75 6.40
C GLY A 121 17.81 1.65 6.91
N GLY A 122 17.72 0.44 6.37
CA GLY A 122 18.52 -0.73 6.74
C GLY A 122 18.15 -1.36 8.09
N LYS A 123 17.06 -0.95 8.73
CA LYS A 123 16.59 -1.49 10.01
C LYS A 123 15.24 -2.20 9.84
N LYS A 124 15.10 -3.36 10.49
CA LYS A 124 13.85 -4.11 10.56
C LYS A 124 12.90 -3.40 11.54
N VAL A 125 11.77 -2.92 11.04
CA VAL A 125 10.76 -2.17 11.82
C VAL A 125 9.35 -2.61 11.44
N LYS A 126 8.39 -2.43 12.36
CA LYS A 126 6.99 -2.72 12.05
C LYS A 126 6.43 -1.77 11.00
N ILE A 127 5.55 -2.26 10.11
CA ILE A 127 4.90 -1.46 9.04
C ILE A 127 4.31 -0.15 9.59
N ARG A 128 3.58 -0.19 10.72
CA ARG A 128 3.05 1.03 11.34
C ARG A 128 4.11 2.07 11.67
N TYR A 129 5.33 1.62 12.02
CA TYR A 129 6.44 2.51 12.34
C TYR A 129 7.18 2.95 11.07
N ALA A 130 7.32 2.07 10.08
CA ALA A 130 7.85 2.42 8.75
C ALA A 130 7.03 3.54 8.09
N ILE A 131 5.69 3.49 8.19
CA ILE A 131 4.79 4.57 7.73
C ILE A 131 5.16 5.90 8.42
N SER A 132 5.34 5.90 9.73
CA SER A 132 5.73 7.12 10.46
C SER A 132 7.12 7.62 10.08
N LEU A 133 8.07 6.72 9.82
CA LEU A 133 9.42 7.08 9.35
C LEU A 133 9.39 7.70 7.94
N LEU A 134 8.60 7.13 7.03
CA LEU A 134 8.41 7.67 5.69
C LEU A 134 7.85 9.11 5.75
N VAL A 135 6.75 9.32 6.50
CA VAL A 135 6.15 10.66 6.63
C VAL A 135 7.12 11.64 7.30
N LYS A 136 7.84 11.22 8.34
CA LYS A 136 8.85 12.06 9.00
C LYS A 136 9.99 12.45 8.07
N SER A 137 10.50 11.49 7.27
CA SER A 137 11.55 11.79 6.29
C SER A 137 11.07 12.74 5.20
N PHE A 138 9.79 12.62 4.78
CA PHE A 138 9.17 13.53 3.84
C PHE A 138 9.10 14.97 4.36
N VAL A 139 8.71 15.17 5.64
CA VAL A 139 8.78 16.49 6.29
C VAL A 139 10.19 17.05 6.20
N SER A 140 11.20 16.24 6.55
CA SER A 140 12.61 16.67 6.49
C SER A 140 13.06 17.01 5.07
N CYS A 141 12.59 16.26 4.05
CA CYS A 141 12.87 16.56 2.64
C CYS A 141 12.29 17.92 2.24
N ILE A 142 11.06 18.24 2.67
CA ILE A 142 10.43 19.54 2.38
C ILE A 142 11.21 20.67 3.07
N GLU A 143 11.51 20.53 4.37
CA GLU A 143 12.20 21.55 5.15
C GLU A 143 13.59 21.87 4.60
N ASN A 144 14.29 20.87 4.08
CA ASN A 144 15.63 21.02 3.53
C ASN A 144 15.67 21.21 2.00
N SER A 145 14.52 21.11 1.32
CA SER A 145 14.42 21.17 -0.14
C SER A 145 15.30 20.11 -0.86
N VAL A 146 15.39 18.91 -0.28
CA VAL A 146 16.22 17.78 -0.77
C VAL A 146 15.38 16.51 -0.79
N ALA A 147 15.28 15.85 -1.95
CA ALA A 147 14.51 14.62 -2.10
C ALA A 147 15.25 13.34 -1.64
N ASP A 148 16.56 13.34 -1.65
CA ASP A 148 17.42 12.16 -1.43
C ASP A 148 17.34 11.57 0.00
N GLY A 149 16.65 12.27 0.93
CA GLY A 149 16.45 11.83 2.30
C GLY A 149 15.19 11.00 2.54
N LEU A 150 14.40 10.71 1.52
CA LEU A 150 13.14 10.00 1.67
C LEU A 150 13.38 8.52 2.02
N LEU A 151 12.84 8.08 3.17
CA LEU A 151 12.99 6.71 3.66
C LEU A 151 11.86 5.82 3.15
N LEU A 152 12.06 5.22 1.98
CA LEU A 152 11.12 4.23 1.45
C LEU A 152 11.29 2.89 2.18
N PRO A 153 10.18 2.17 2.47
CA PRO A 153 10.24 0.83 3.02
C PRO A 153 10.61 -0.18 1.94
N GLU A 154 11.33 -1.22 2.33
CA GLU A 154 11.50 -2.45 1.57
C GLU A 154 10.66 -3.54 2.23
N ILE A 155 9.67 -4.06 1.51
CA ILE A 155 8.80 -5.10 2.01
C ILE A 155 9.54 -6.44 1.93
N ILE A 156 9.61 -7.14 3.06
CA ILE A 156 10.25 -8.45 3.16
C ILE A 156 9.18 -9.55 3.21
N PRO A 157 9.44 -10.73 2.60
CA PRO A 157 8.56 -11.89 2.68
C PRO A 157 8.27 -12.27 4.15
N PHE A 158 7.10 -12.87 4.41
CA PHE A 158 6.69 -13.23 5.78
C PHE A 158 7.64 -14.22 6.44
N ASP A 159 8.24 -15.14 5.68
CA ASP A 159 9.16 -16.17 6.18
C ASP A 159 10.49 -15.60 6.69
N GLU A 160 10.86 -14.39 6.31
CA GLU A 160 12.05 -13.65 6.75
C GLU A 160 11.74 -12.65 7.88
N ALA A 161 10.47 -12.58 8.29
CA ALA A 161 9.99 -11.58 9.24
C ALA A 161 10.15 -11.97 10.73
N GLU A 162 10.58 -13.23 11.03
CA GLU A 162 10.80 -13.73 12.41
C GLU A 162 12.12 -13.25 13.05
#